data_f2e2f184e167914313f9e2466aaf49dc
#
_entry.id   f2e2f184e167914313f9e2466aaf49dc
#
_cell.length_a   1.000
_cell.length_b   1.000
_cell.length_c   1.000
_cell.angle_alpha   90.00
_cell.angle_beta   90.00
_cell.angle_gamma   90.00
#
_symmetry.space_group_name_H-M   'P 1'
#
loop_
_entity.id
_entity.type
_entity.pdbx_description
1 polymer ?
#
loop_
_entity_poly.entity_id
_entity_poly.type
_entity_poly.pdbx_seq_one_letter_code
_entity_poly.pdbx_strand_id
1 'polypeptide(L)'
;MRNESGTIAAISTAMSNSGIGIVRMSGEEAVEIAERIYKGKNEKKLSKQPTHTIHYGYIVDGEDTIDEVLVMLMRGPHSYTGEDTVEINCHGGVYVVRRILETVIKYGARPADPGEFTKRAFLNGKMDLSQAEAVGDLISSKNEYALRSSVSQLKGNIKKEIQKIREEILYHTAFIETALDDPEHISVDGYGEKLEVVVEDHMKSLKHLLSTCDDGRMIKEGIKTVIVGKPNAGKSSLLNVLLGEERAIVTEIAGTTRDVLEEHMNLQGISLNIVDTAGIRDTEDVVEKIGVDRAKKNAKDADLIMYVIDASAPLDENDDDIMRMIYGRKAIILLNKADLNTILGKDEIKKKYSEINQLESCDIFPAIIEISAKNGQGIGELEQTLKEMFFEGKISFNDEIYITNVRHKTALNNAYEALKKVKESIDMGMPEDFYSIDLMDAYEELGSITGETIGEDLVNEIFSKFCMGK
;
A
#
# COMPACT_ATOMS: atom_id res chain seq x y z
N MET A 1 24.14 -16.95 -12.96
CA MET A 1 22.82 -17.54 -12.68
C MET A 1 22.91 -18.21 -11.32
N ARG A 2 22.32 -17.63 -10.25
CA ARG A 2 22.13 -18.35 -8.99
C ARG A 2 21.08 -19.43 -9.27
N ASN A 3 21.38 -20.65 -8.89
CA ASN A 3 20.48 -21.80 -9.05
C ASN A 3 19.17 -21.49 -8.29
N GLU A 4 18.11 -21.09 -8.99
CA GLU A 4 16.78 -20.84 -8.40
C GLU A 4 16.09 -22.14 -7.95
N SER A 5 16.68 -23.30 -8.30
CA SER A 5 16.27 -24.62 -7.86
C SER A 5 16.84 -24.93 -6.46
N GLY A 6 16.05 -25.57 -5.64
CA GLY A 6 16.43 -26.05 -4.31
C GLY A 6 15.49 -25.59 -3.21
N THR A 7 15.55 -26.31 -2.08
CA THR A 7 14.75 -26.00 -0.90
C THR A 7 15.26 -24.74 -0.21
N ILE A 8 14.41 -23.77 -0.01
CA ILE A 8 14.70 -22.50 0.66
C ILE A 8 14.26 -22.52 2.12
N ALA A 9 14.91 -21.70 2.95
CA ALA A 9 14.55 -21.53 4.35
C ALA A 9 14.72 -20.08 4.80
N ALA A 10 13.81 -19.60 5.64
CA ALA A 10 13.92 -18.31 6.32
C ALA A 10 13.16 -18.29 7.64
N ILE A 11 13.49 -17.30 8.46
CA ILE A 11 12.70 -16.92 9.64
C ILE A 11 11.48 -16.13 9.16
N SER A 12 10.28 -16.60 9.49
CA SER A 12 9.00 -16.00 9.06
C SER A 12 8.31 -15.15 10.15
N THR A 13 8.90 -15.01 11.32
CA THR A 13 8.44 -14.15 12.44
C THR A 13 9.39 -12.98 12.63
N ALA A 14 8.93 -11.95 13.34
CA ALA A 14 9.79 -10.80 13.68
C ALA A 14 11.03 -11.26 14.48
N MET A 15 12.18 -10.63 14.23
CA MET A 15 13.45 -10.90 14.91
C MET A 15 13.53 -10.17 16.26
N SER A 16 12.62 -10.51 17.15
CA SER A 16 12.56 -10.01 18.53
C SER A 16 12.22 -11.16 19.48
N ASN A 17 12.54 -11.01 20.76
CA ASN A 17 12.17 -12.01 21.76
C ASN A 17 10.65 -12.08 21.88
N SER A 18 10.09 -13.25 21.61
CA SER A 18 8.65 -13.51 21.62
C SER A 18 8.37 -14.92 22.17
N GLY A 19 7.10 -15.26 22.40
CA GLY A 19 6.73 -16.61 22.85
C GLY A 19 6.96 -17.67 21.77
N ILE A 20 6.85 -17.32 20.49
CA ILE A 20 6.92 -18.24 19.34
C ILE A 20 7.79 -17.64 18.25
N GLY A 21 8.66 -18.47 17.66
CA GLY A 21 9.38 -18.20 16.43
C GLY A 21 9.07 -19.25 15.38
N ILE A 22 9.10 -18.88 14.09
CA ILE A 22 8.82 -19.80 12.99
C ILE A 22 9.98 -19.74 11.99
N VAL A 23 10.56 -20.92 11.71
CA VAL A 23 11.44 -21.14 10.55
C VAL A 23 10.64 -21.90 9.50
N ARG A 24 10.54 -21.31 8.31
CA ARG A 24 9.82 -21.89 7.17
C ARG A 24 10.79 -22.40 6.12
N MET A 25 10.48 -23.58 5.58
CA MET A 25 11.16 -24.16 4.41
C MET A 25 10.14 -24.38 3.28
N SER A 26 10.58 -24.26 2.03
CA SER A 26 9.79 -24.61 0.85
C SER A 26 10.67 -25.22 -0.24
N GLY A 27 10.21 -26.27 -0.87
CA GLY A 27 10.88 -26.98 -1.96
C GLY A 27 10.74 -28.49 -1.85
N GLU A 28 11.24 -29.20 -2.86
CA GLU A 28 11.08 -30.65 -2.98
C GLU A 28 11.67 -31.43 -1.79
N GLU A 29 12.81 -30.97 -1.22
CA GLU A 29 13.49 -31.65 -0.10
C GLU A 29 13.06 -31.11 1.28
N ALA A 30 12.07 -30.20 1.39
CA ALA A 30 11.69 -29.55 2.63
C ALA A 30 11.34 -30.56 3.74
N VAL A 31 10.58 -31.60 3.40
CA VAL A 31 10.18 -32.64 4.37
C VAL A 31 11.35 -33.53 4.75
N GLU A 32 12.24 -33.88 3.81
CA GLU A 32 13.41 -34.72 4.07
C GLU A 32 14.45 -34.00 4.95
N ILE A 33 14.69 -32.70 4.68
CA ILE A 33 15.57 -31.87 5.49
C ILE A 33 15.03 -31.77 6.92
N ALA A 34 13.72 -31.51 7.07
CA ALA A 34 13.08 -31.47 8.37
C ALA A 34 13.19 -32.84 9.11
N GLU A 35 12.99 -33.95 8.41
CA GLU A 35 13.10 -35.30 8.99
C GLU A 35 14.50 -35.59 9.52
N ARG A 36 15.57 -35.10 8.89
CA ARG A 36 16.97 -35.30 9.32
C ARG A 36 17.29 -34.63 10.65
N ILE A 37 16.61 -33.54 10.98
CA ILE A 37 16.83 -32.74 12.17
C ILE A 37 15.73 -32.88 13.24
N TYR A 38 14.65 -33.60 12.94
CA TYR A 38 13.50 -33.76 13.81
C TYR A 38 13.54 -35.09 14.59
N LYS A 39 13.33 -35.03 15.90
CA LYS A 39 13.21 -36.19 16.76
C LYS A 39 11.84 -36.19 17.46
N GLY A 40 10.92 -37.00 16.94
CA GLY A 40 9.59 -37.16 17.53
C GLY A 40 9.50 -38.32 18.53
N LYS A 41 8.40 -38.39 19.27
CA LYS A 41 8.07 -39.58 20.08
C LYS A 41 7.88 -40.79 19.12
N ASN A 42 8.42 -41.94 19.52
CA ASN A 42 8.26 -43.24 18.84
C ASN A 42 8.87 -43.27 17.41
N GLU A 43 9.99 -42.58 17.16
CA GLU A 43 10.71 -42.57 15.88
C GLU A 43 9.82 -42.26 14.68
N LYS A 44 8.86 -41.40 14.88
CA LYS A 44 7.86 -41.01 13.86
C LYS A 44 8.54 -40.30 12.71
N LYS A 45 8.46 -40.86 11.48
CA LYS A 45 8.99 -40.27 10.25
C LYS A 45 8.04 -39.23 9.68
N LEU A 46 8.52 -38.00 9.44
CA LEU A 46 7.75 -36.91 8.87
C LEU A 46 7.35 -37.20 7.40
N SER A 47 8.24 -37.85 6.65
CA SER A 47 8.01 -38.25 5.25
C SER A 47 6.77 -39.14 5.05
N LYS A 48 6.40 -39.90 6.08
CA LYS A 48 5.23 -40.79 6.07
C LYS A 48 3.95 -40.15 6.59
N GLN A 49 3.99 -38.89 6.99
CA GLN A 49 2.82 -38.21 7.54
C GLN A 49 2.00 -37.52 6.45
N PRO A 50 0.67 -37.43 6.62
CA PRO A 50 -0.20 -36.73 5.68
C PRO A 50 0.05 -35.22 5.74
N THR A 51 -0.39 -34.52 4.67
CA THR A 51 -0.39 -33.05 4.63
C THR A 51 -1.32 -32.44 5.66
N HIS A 52 -1.08 -31.18 6.04
CA HIS A 52 -1.85 -30.39 7.02
C HIS A 52 -1.89 -31.05 8.41
N THR A 53 -0.73 -31.57 8.84
CA THR A 53 -0.57 -32.17 10.17
C THR A 53 0.51 -31.46 10.96
N ILE A 54 0.36 -31.50 12.29
CA ILE A 54 1.30 -30.90 13.24
C ILE A 54 1.91 -32.01 14.08
N HIS A 55 3.23 -31.96 14.27
CA HIS A 55 4.01 -32.98 14.97
C HIS A 55 4.84 -32.34 16.09
N TYR A 56 4.56 -32.76 17.30
CA TYR A 56 5.35 -32.40 18.48
C TYR A 56 6.63 -33.23 18.55
N GLY A 57 7.76 -32.56 18.82
CA GLY A 57 9.08 -33.19 19.00
C GLY A 57 10.17 -32.19 19.30
N TYR A 58 11.39 -32.55 18.93
CA TYR A 58 12.60 -31.77 19.18
C TYR A 58 13.35 -31.54 17.85
N ILE A 59 13.99 -30.38 17.72
CA ILE A 59 15.01 -30.16 16.71
C ILE A 59 16.35 -30.48 17.29
N VAL A 60 17.13 -31.27 16.55
CA VAL A 60 18.46 -31.74 16.96
C VAL A 60 19.50 -31.42 15.90
N ASP A 61 20.74 -31.16 16.34
CA ASP A 61 21.94 -31.07 15.49
C ASP A 61 22.95 -32.10 15.95
N GLY A 62 22.89 -33.27 15.31
CA GLY A 62 23.63 -34.44 15.81
C GLY A 62 23.07 -34.94 17.14
N GLU A 63 23.88 -34.89 18.22
CA GLU A 63 23.46 -35.28 19.57
C GLU A 63 22.83 -34.13 20.35
N ASP A 64 23.04 -32.89 19.94
CA ASP A 64 22.57 -31.69 20.62
C ASP A 64 21.09 -31.44 20.36
N THR A 65 20.28 -31.33 21.38
CA THR A 65 18.91 -30.88 21.32
C THR A 65 18.88 -29.34 21.32
N ILE A 66 18.31 -28.72 20.30
CA ILE A 66 18.25 -27.25 20.16
C ILE A 66 17.01 -26.73 20.86
N ASP A 67 15.84 -27.28 20.53
CA ASP A 67 14.56 -26.81 21.09
C ASP A 67 13.46 -27.87 20.98
N GLU A 68 12.44 -27.70 21.78
CA GLU A 68 11.17 -28.41 21.72
C GLU A 68 10.21 -27.67 20.80
N VAL A 69 9.63 -28.35 19.81
CA VAL A 69 8.96 -27.71 18.67
C VAL A 69 7.66 -28.37 18.25
N LEU A 70 6.85 -27.60 17.48
CA LEU A 70 5.77 -28.12 16.66
C LEU A 70 6.17 -27.99 15.19
N VAL A 71 6.26 -29.10 14.48
CA VAL A 71 6.55 -29.12 13.05
C VAL A 71 5.25 -29.30 12.26
N MET A 72 4.94 -28.33 11.40
CA MET A 72 3.78 -28.35 10.52
C MET A 72 4.20 -28.77 9.12
N LEU A 73 3.46 -29.70 8.51
CA LEU A 73 3.68 -30.21 7.17
C LEU A 73 2.56 -29.79 6.23
N MET A 74 2.94 -29.19 5.09
CA MET A 74 2.02 -28.83 4.01
C MET A 74 2.64 -29.31 2.69
N ARG A 75 1.98 -30.28 2.03
CA ARG A 75 2.50 -30.81 0.76
C ARG A 75 1.90 -30.08 -0.42
N GLY A 76 2.71 -29.89 -1.45
CA GLY A 76 2.28 -29.39 -2.73
C GLY A 76 1.15 -30.23 -3.35
N PRO A 77 0.21 -29.63 -4.10
CA PRO A 77 0.06 -28.20 -4.37
C PRO A 77 -0.68 -27.42 -3.24
N HIS A 78 -1.08 -28.07 -2.15
CA HIS A 78 -1.90 -27.51 -1.07
C HIS A 78 -1.03 -26.84 0.03
N SER A 79 -0.16 -25.93 -0.39
CA SER A 79 0.71 -25.11 0.46
C SER A 79 0.68 -23.66 0.02
N TYR A 80 1.38 -22.78 0.72
CA TYR A 80 1.49 -21.38 0.35
C TYR A 80 2.20 -21.18 -1.00
N THR A 81 3.33 -21.84 -1.19
CA THR A 81 4.14 -21.72 -2.41
C THR A 81 3.69 -22.65 -3.54
N GLY A 82 2.81 -23.63 -3.25
CA GLY A 82 2.51 -24.73 -4.17
C GLY A 82 3.52 -25.89 -4.12
N GLU A 83 4.64 -25.74 -3.39
CA GLU A 83 5.65 -26.75 -3.14
C GLU A 83 5.45 -27.43 -1.78
N ASP A 84 6.20 -28.49 -1.48
CA ASP A 84 6.26 -29.02 -0.12
C ASP A 84 6.81 -27.94 0.83
N THR A 85 6.04 -27.64 1.87
CA THR A 85 6.38 -26.59 2.85
C THR A 85 6.39 -27.18 4.24
N VAL A 86 7.42 -26.84 5.03
CA VAL A 86 7.53 -27.19 6.42
C VAL A 86 7.72 -25.94 7.26
N GLU A 87 6.94 -25.82 8.34
CA GLU A 87 7.12 -24.78 9.34
C GLU A 87 7.52 -25.39 10.67
N ILE A 88 8.64 -24.92 11.20
CA ILE A 88 9.15 -25.29 12.53
C ILE A 88 8.78 -24.17 13.50
N ASN A 89 7.76 -24.42 14.33
CA ASN A 89 7.34 -23.50 15.37
C ASN A 89 8.12 -23.82 16.64
N CYS A 90 9.01 -22.92 17.02
CA CYS A 90 9.94 -23.03 18.14
C CYS A 90 9.71 -21.93 19.19
N HIS A 91 10.46 -21.93 20.28
CA HIS A 91 10.48 -20.79 21.18
C HIS A 91 11.10 -19.56 20.48
N GLY A 92 10.47 -18.39 20.68
CA GLY A 92 10.76 -17.17 19.94
C GLY A 92 11.98 -16.38 20.43
N GLY A 93 12.94 -17.02 21.09
CA GLY A 93 14.22 -16.40 21.41
C GLY A 93 15.05 -16.21 20.13
N VAL A 94 15.56 -14.99 19.89
CA VAL A 94 16.33 -14.66 18.66
C VAL A 94 17.46 -15.66 18.39
N TYR A 95 18.16 -16.08 19.44
CA TYR A 95 19.25 -17.06 19.32
C TYR A 95 18.73 -18.45 18.89
N VAL A 96 17.63 -18.91 19.48
CA VAL A 96 17.03 -20.23 19.19
C VAL A 96 16.58 -20.30 17.73
N VAL A 97 15.81 -19.29 17.28
CA VAL A 97 15.29 -19.25 15.90
C VAL A 97 16.43 -19.22 14.89
N ARG A 98 17.49 -18.41 15.16
CA ARG A 98 18.70 -18.36 14.30
C ARG A 98 19.42 -19.72 14.27
N ARG A 99 19.58 -20.37 15.42
CA ARG A 99 20.25 -21.68 15.52
C ARG A 99 19.49 -22.75 14.74
N ILE A 100 18.15 -22.73 14.77
CA ILE A 100 17.32 -23.65 13.96
C ILE A 100 17.50 -23.36 12.47
N LEU A 101 17.48 -22.10 12.05
CA LEU A 101 17.72 -21.73 10.62
C LEU A 101 19.10 -22.21 10.15
N GLU A 102 20.15 -21.97 10.93
CA GLU A 102 21.52 -22.44 10.63
C GLU A 102 21.58 -23.97 10.49
N THR A 103 20.85 -24.68 11.36
CA THR A 103 20.76 -26.14 11.31
C THR A 103 20.04 -26.59 10.04
N VAL A 104 18.90 -25.99 9.69
CA VAL A 104 18.18 -26.29 8.46
C VAL A 104 19.07 -26.07 7.21
N ILE A 105 19.82 -24.99 7.19
CA ILE A 105 20.77 -24.70 6.09
C ILE A 105 21.91 -25.74 6.06
N LYS A 106 22.47 -26.08 7.20
CA LYS A 106 23.52 -27.12 7.32
C LYS A 106 23.06 -28.47 6.73
N TYR A 107 21.77 -28.80 6.85
CA TYR A 107 21.21 -30.08 6.40
C TYR A 107 20.65 -30.04 4.98
N GLY A 108 20.82 -28.94 4.23
CA GLY A 108 20.61 -28.92 2.77
C GLY A 108 19.71 -27.84 2.23
N ALA A 109 19.04 -27.04 3.08
CA ALA A 109 18.32 -25.88 2.59
C ALA A 109 19.30 -24.72 2.25
N ARG A 110 18.89 -23.80 1.40
CA ARG A 110 19.58 -22.51 1.23
C ARG A 110 18.77 -21.38 1.88
N PRO A 111 19.42 -20.26 2.24
CA PRO A 111 18.68 -19.07 2.64
C PRO A 111 17.76 -18.61 1.52
N ALA A 112 16.54 -18.22 1.87
CA ALA A 112 15.60 -17.59 0.95
C ALA A 112 16.02 -16.15 0.65
N ASP A 113 15.83 -15.70 -0.58
CA ASP A 113 15.91 -14.28 -0.94
C ASP A 113 14.67 -13.53 -0.43
N PRO A 114 14.71 -12.19 -0.32
CA PRO A 114 13.52 -11.39 0.02
C PRO A 114 12.35 -11.71 -0.93
N GLY A 115 11.15 -11.93 -0.35
CA GLY A 115 9.94 -12.25 -1.11
C GLY A 115 9.92 -13.59 -1.83
N GLU A 116 10.92 -14.47 -1.67
CA GLU A 116 11.06 -15.68 -2.49
C GLU A 116 9.92 -16.68 -2.32
N PHE A 117 9.35 -16.81 -1.13
CA PHE A 117 8.17 -17.69 -0.94
C PHE A 117 6.96 -17.20 -1.73
N THR A 118 6.70 -15.89 -1.73
CA THR A 118 5.61 -15.29 -2.50
C THR A 118 5.90 -15.31 -4.00
N LYS A 119 7.16 -15.09 -4.41
CA LYS A 119 7.59 -15.27 -5.80
C LYS A 119 7.32 -16.69 -6.31
N ARG A 120 7.66 -17.72 -5.52
CA ARG A 120 7.35 -19.13 -5.87
C ARG A 120 5.85 -19.38 -5.93
N ALA A 121 5.07 -18.82 -5.02
CA ALA A 121 3.61 -18.91 -5.06
C ALA A 121 3.05 -18.30 -6.37
N PHE A 122 3.57 -17.16 -6.81
CA PHE A 122 3.24 -16.54 -8.10
C PHE A 122 3.66 -17.42 -9.28
N LEU A 123 4.91 -17.88 -9.33
CA LEU A 123 5.42 -18.73 -10.42
C LEU A 123 4.69 -20.06 -10.53
N ASN A 124 4.23 -20.61 -9.41
CA ASN A 124 3.45 -21.83 -9.34
C ASN A 124 1.93 -21.61 -9.55
N GLY A 125 1.52 -20.39 -9.95
CA GLY A 125 0.12 -20.07 -10.27
C GLY A 125 -0.84 -20.07 -9.09
N LYS A 126 -0.33 -20.00 -7.82
CA LYS A 126 -1.17 -19.92 -6.61
C LYS A 126 -1.85 -18.55 -6.48
N MET A 127 -1.22 -17.53 -7.00
CA MET A 127 -1.69 -16.15 -7.03
C MET A 127 -1.12 -15.42 -8.24
N ASP A 128 -1.77 -14.36 -8.68
CA ASP A 128 -1.22 -13.46 -9.68
C ASP A 128 -0.34 -12.37 -9.03
N LEU A 129 0.28 -11.53 -9.86
CA LEU A 129 1.21 -10.53 -9.37
C LEU A 129 0.51 -9.46 -8.50
N SER A 130 -0.72 -9.05 -8.84
CA SER A 130 -1.47 -8.10 -8.04
C SER A 130 -1.81 -8.65 -6.64
N GLN A 131 -2.13 -9.93 -6.55
CA GLN A 131 -2.34 -10.63 -5.28
C GLN A 131 -1.03 -10.78 -4.48
N ALA A 132 0.09 -11.05 -5.17
CA ALA A 132 1.41 -11.11 -4.53
C ALA A 132 1.79 -9.77 -3.92
N GLU A 133 1.64 -8.66 -4.65
CA GLU A 133 1.86 -7.31 -4.12
C GLU A 133 0.96 -7.01 -2.92
N ALA A 134 -0.31 -7.45 -2.96
CA ALA A 134 -1.24 -7.29 -1.84
C ALA A 134 -0.80 -8.01 -0.57
N VAL A 135 -0.01 -9.10 -0.63
CA VAL A 135 0.60 -9.72 0.55
C VAL A 135 1.56 -8.75 1.26
N GLY A 136 2.39 -8.04 0.49
CA GLY A 136 3.29 -7.01 1.03
C GLY A 136 2.51 -5.85 1.67
N ASP A 137 1.48 -5.37 0.97
CA ASP A 137 0.62 -4.28 1.43
C ASP A 137 -0.15 -4.66 2.71
N LEU A 138 -0.62 -5.90 2.80
CA LEU A 138 -1.30 -6.43 3.98
C LEU A 138 -0.40 -6.42 5.22
N ILE A 139 0.86 -6.83 5.06
CA ILE A 139 1.85 -6.87 6.15
C ILE A 139 2.24 -5.46 6.60
N SER A 140 2.31 -4.52 5.68
CA SER A 140 2.69 -3.13 5.95
C SER A 140 1.50 -2.22 6.29
N SER A 141 0.28 -2.74 6.30
CA SER A 141 -0.94 -1.97 6.57
C SER A 141 -0.89 -1.30 7.94
N LYS A 142 -1.10 0.03 7.98
CA LYS A 142 -1.06 0.85 9.19
C LYS A 142 -2.44 1.29 9.68
N ASN A 143 -3.49 1.03 8.90
CA ASN A 143 -4.87 1.43 9.21
C ASN A 143 -5.87 0.43 8.64
N GLU A 144 -7.12 0.52 9.12
CA GLU A 144 -8.22 -0.36 8.73
C GLU A 144 -8.54 -0.30 7.24
N TYR A 145 -8.42 0.88 6.61
CA TYR A 145 -8.70 1.04 5.17
C TYR A 145 -7.65 0.36 4.32
N ALA A 146 -6.35 0.52 4.67
CA ALA A 146 -5.26 -0.18 4.01
C ALA A 146 -5.40 -1.70 4.14
N LEU A 147 -5.74 -2.18 5.34
CA LEU A 147 -6.00 -3.59 5.59
C LEU A 147 -7.11 -4.13 4.68
N ARG A 148 -8.28 -3.47 4.63
CA ARG A 148 -9.41 -3.91 3.81
C ARG A 148 -9.12 -3.86 2.32
N SER A 149 -8.47 -2.80 1.84
CA SER A 149 -8.03 -2.68 0.45
C SER A 149 -7.10 -3.84 0.07
N SER A 150 -6.08 -4.12 0.88
CA SER A 150 -5.14 -5.24 0.65
C SER A 150 -5.85 -6.60 0.67
N VAL A 151 -6.80 -6.82 1.59
CA VAL A 151 -7.62 -8.06 1.63
C VAL A 151 -8.50 -8.19 0.39
N SER A 152 -9.12 -7.10 -0.10
CA SER A 152 -9.91 -7.09 -1.33
C SER A 152 -9.05 -7.47 -2.54
N GLN A 153 -7.86 -6.88 -2.63
CA GLN A 153 -6.90 -7.18 -3.70
C GLN A 153 -6.39 -8.63 -3.62
N LEU A 154 -6.09 -9.13 -2.42
CA LEU A 154 -5.68 -10.52 -2.20
C LEU A 154 -6.78 -11.53 -2.60
N LYS A 155 -8.08 -11.17 -2.48
CA LYS A 155 -9.22 -11.95 -2.99
C LYS A 155 -9.33 -11.96 -4.51
N GLY A 156 -8.50 -11.19 -5.21
CA GLY A 156 -8.44 -11.13 -6.68
C GLY A 156 -9.52 -10.25 -7.32
N ASN A 157 -10.05 -9.24 -6.63
CA ASN A 157 -11.07 -8.37 -7.21
C ASN A 157 -10.52 -7.57 -8.40
N ILE A 158 -9.30 -7.03 -8.31
CA ILE A 158 -8.62 -6.37 -9.44
C ILE A 158 -8.44 -7.34 -10.61
N LYS A 159 -7.95 -8.57 -10.33
CA LYS A 159 -7.79 -9.60 -11.35
C LYS A 159 -9.08 -9.84 -12.15
N LYS A 160 -10.22 -9.98 -11.46
CA LYS A 160 -11.51 -10.24 -12.09
C LYS A 160 -11.92 -9.14 -13.06
N GLU A 161 -11.78 -7.86 -12.65
CA GLU A 161 -12.10 -6.74 -13.51
C GLU A 161 -11.17 -6.67 -14.73
N ILE A 162 -9.87 -6.83 -14.52
CA ILE A 162 -8.89 -6.84 -15.60
C ILE A 162 -9.13 -8.00 -16.57
N GLN A 163 -9.39 -9.21 -16.06
CA GLN A 163 -9.65 -10.37 -16.91
C GLN A 163 -10.89 -10.16 -17.77
N LYS A 164 -11.98 -9.62 -17.21
CA LYS A 164 -13.20 -9.34 -17.98
C LYS A 164 -12.92 -8.45 -19.18
N ILE A 165 -12.21 -7.35 -18.99
CA ILE A 165 -11.85 -6.41 -20.06
C ILE A 165 -10.96 -7.11 -21.09
N ARG A 166 -9.94 -7.84 -20.63
CA ARG A 166 -9.00 -8.56 -21.51
C ARG A 166 -9.67 -9.66 -22.35
N GLU A 167 -10.59 -10.43 -21.78
CA GLU A 167 -11.34 -11.46 -22.50
C GLU A 167 -12.17 -10.85 -23.63
N GLU A 168 -12.83 -9.73 -23.40
CA GLU A 168 -13.59 -9.01 -24.42
C GLU A 168 -12.68 -8.40 -25.49
N ILE A 169 -11.55 -7.77 -25.13
CA ILE A 169 -10.56 -7.27 -26.10
C ILE A 169 -10.05 -8.42 -26.99
N LEU A 170 -9.64 -9.54 -26.38
CA LEU A 170 -9.11 -10.68 -27.11
C LEU A 170 -10.16 -11.26 -28.08
N TYR A 171 -11.43 -11.34 -27.66
CA TYR A 171 -12.52 -11.78 -28.51
C TYR A 171 -12.67 -10.89 -29.75
N HIS A 172 -12.66 -9.56 -29.57
CA HIS A 172 -12.80 -8.62 -30.66
C HIS A 172 -11.59 -8.61 -31.60
N THR A 173 -10.39 -8.70 -31.05
CA THR A 173 -9.15 -8.81 -31.85
C THR A 173 -9.15 -10.07 -32.68
N ALA A 174 -9.46 -11.24 -32.07
CA ALA A 174 -9.52 -12.51 -32.79
C ALA A 174 -10.60 -12.50 -33.89
N PHE A 175 -11.76 -11.86 -33.65
CA PHE A 175 -12.77 -11.70 -34.67
C PHE A 175 -12.28 -10.87 -35.87
N ILE A 176 -11.62 -9.72 -35.61
CA ILE A 176 -11.08 -8.85 -36.66
C ILE A 176 -10.03 -9.61 -37.49
N GLU A 177 -9.09 -10.27 -36.84
CA GLU A 177 -8.04 -11.03 -37.53
C GLU A 177 -8.63 -12.17 -38.37
N THR A 178 -9.61 -12.91 -37.82
CA THR A 178 -10.28 -13.97 -38.56
C THR A 178 -11.02 -13.43 -39.78
N ALA A 179 -11.67 -12.27 -39.65
CA ALA A 179 -12.40 -11.66 -40.75
C ALA A 179 -11.45 -11.11 -41.83
N LEU A 180 -10.27 -10.62 -41.46
CA LEU A 180 -9.23 -10.17 -42.42
C LEU A 180 -8.60 -11.36 -43.16
N ASP A 181 -8.47 -12.52 -42.50
CA ASP A 181 -7.95 -13.74 -43.12
C ASP A 181 -8.95 -14.42 -44.05
N ASP A 182 -10.26 -14.32 -43.78
CA ASP A 182 -11.33 -14.91 -44.61
C ASP A 182 -12.47 -13.96 -44.94
N PRO A 183 -12.16 -12.90 -45.74
CA PRO A 183 -13.12 -11.82 -46.07
C PRO A 183 -14.27 -12.29 -46.95
N GLU A 184 -14.17 -13.47 -47.57
CA GLU A 184 -15.25 -14.02 -48.40
C GLU A 184 -16.40 -14.57 -47.55
N HIS A 185 -16.13 -15.01 -46.34
CA HIS A 185 -17.11 -15.64 -45.45
C HIS A 185 -17.47 -14.81 -44.22
N ILE A 186 -16.59 -13.87 -43.80
CA ILE A 186 -16.78 -13.05 -42.60
C ILE A 186 -16.67 -11.56 -42.99
N SER A 187 -17.79 -10.83 -42.86
CA SER A 187 -17.80 -9.38 -43.14
C SER A 187 -17.54 -8.58 -41.85
N VAL A 188 -16.72 -7.57 -41.98
CA VAL A 188 -16.48 -6.53 -40.95
C VAL A 188 -17.35 -5.28 -41.16
N ASP A 189 -18.25 -5.28 -42.15
CA ASP A 189 -19.13 -4.13 -42.43
C ASP A 189 -19.95 -3.75 -41.18
N GLY A 190 -19.85 -2.50 -40.75
CA GLY A 190 -20.52 -1.98 -39.56
C GLY A 190 -19.98 -2.55 -38.22
N TYR A 191 -18.84 -3.25 -38.27
CA TYR A 191 -18.23 -3.78 -37.05
C TYR A 191 -17.61 -2.69 -36.17
N GLY A 192 -17.07 -1.64 -36.76
CA GLY A 192 -16.54 -0.46 -36.05
C GLY A 192 -17.55 0.12 -35.05
N GLU A 193 -18.83 0.31 -35.51
CA GLU A 193 -19.88 0.83 -34.60
C GLU A 193 -20.18 -0.07 -33.40
N LYS A 194 -20.10 -1.38 -33.60
CA LYS A 194 -20.25 -2.36 -32.45
C LYS A 194 -19.07 -2.34 -31.53
N LEU A 195 -17.86 -2.29 -32.08
CA LEU A 195 -16.63 -2.22 -31.32
C LEU A 195 -16.53 -0.92 -30.52
N GLU A 196 -16.98 0.20 -31.08
CA GLU A 196 -16.99 1.51 -30.42
C GLU A 196 -17.76 1.45 -29.09
N VAL A 197 -18.94 0.83 -29.07
CA VAL A 197 -19.74 0.70 -27.85
C VAL A 197 -18.98 -0.07 -26.76
N VAL A 198 -18.29 -1.15 -27.12
CA VAL A 198 -17.50 -1.96 -26.19
C VAL A 198 -16.28 -1.18 -25.68
N VAL A 199 -15.57 -0.51 -26.59
CA VAL A 199 -14.42 0.32 -26.25
C VAL A 199 -14.81 1.46 -25.29
N GLU A 200 -15.95 2.13 -25.55
CA GLU A 200 -16.44 3.18 -24.64
C GLU A 200 -16.79 2.64 -23.25
N ASP A 201 -17.36 1.45 -23.16
CA ASP A 201 -17.69 0.84 -21.86
C ASP A 201 -16.42 0.48 -21.09
N HIS A 202 -15.42 -0.10 -21.77
CA HIS A 202 -14.11 -0.36 -21.16
C HIS A 202 -13.39 0.92 -20.74
N MET A 203 -13.41 1.96 -21.57
CA MET A 203 -12.85 3.27 -21.21
C MET A 203 -13.51 3.87 -19.97
N LYS A 204 -14.84 3.72 -19.81
CA LYS A 204 -15.55 4.14 -18.57
C LYS A 204 -15.10 3.34 -17.36
N SER A 205 -14.97 2.01 -17.51
CA SER A 205 -14.50 1.13 -16.44
C SER A 205 -13.07 1.46 -16.01
N LEU A 206 -12.15 1.63 -16.96
CA LEU A 206 -10.77 2.04 -16.67
C LEU A 206 -10.70 3.44 -16.05
N LYS A 207 -11.48 4.39 -16.52
CA LYS A 207 -11.55 5.73 -15.93
C LYS A 207 -12.07 5.71 -14.49
N HIS A 208 -13.03 4.84 -14.20
CA HIS A 208 -13.51 4.64 -12.83
C HIS A 208 -12.38 4.10 -11.94
N LEU A 209 -11.66 3.05 -12.36
CA LEU A 209 -10.51 2.52 -11.61
C LEU A 209 -9.41 3.58 -11.44
N LEU A 210 -9.10 4.36 -12.48
CA LEU A 210 -8.13 5.45 -12.39
C LEU A 210 -8.56 6.55 -11.41
N SER A 211 -9.85 6.83 -11.28
CA SER A 211 -10.35 7.83 -10.32
C SER A 211 -10.14 7.41 -8.87
N THR A 212 -9.96 6.12 -8.57
CA THR A 212 -9.69 5.61 -7.22
C THR A 212 -8.20 5.64 -6.83
N CYS A 213 -7.30 5.99 -7.78
CA CYS A 213 -5.85 5.88 -7.56
C CYS A 213 -5.32 6.84 -6.48
N ASP A 214 -5.80 8.08 -6.46
CA ASP A 214 -5.30 9.07 -5.51
C ASP A 214 -5.78 8.74 -4.08
N ASP A 215 -7.04 8.31 -3.94
CA ASP A 215 -7.58 7.81 -2.68
C ASP A 215 -6.85 6.53 -2.24
N GLY A 216 -6.59 5.60 -3.16
CA GLY A 216 -5.83 4.39 -2.90
C GLY A 216 -4.41 4.67 -2.40
N ARG A 217 -3.71 5.65 -2.97
CA ARG A 217 -2.40 6.11 -2.49
C ARG A 217 -2.50 6.64 -1.05
N MET A 218 -3.46 7.51 -0.78
CA MET A 218 -3.66 8.08 0.56
C MET A 218 -4.06 7.03 1.59
N ILE A 219 -4.84 6.02 1.20
CA ILE A 219 -5.19 4.87 2.04
C ILE A 219 -3.93 4.08 2.42
N LYS A 220 -3.07 3.78 1.45
CA LYS A 220 -1.88 2.95 1.64
C LYS A 220 -0.75 3.68 2.35
N GLU A 221 -0.38 4.85 1.83
CA GLU A 221 0.78 5.61 2.30
C GLU A 221 0.45 6.52 3.48
N GLY A 222 -0.81 6.92 3.60
CA GLY A 222 -1.27 7.97 4.51
C GLY A 222 -1.25 9.35 3.87
N ILE A 223 -1.93 10.30 4.51
CA ILE A 223 -2.01 11.71 4.09
C ILE A 223 -0.76 12.44 4.56
N LYS A 224 0.08 12.86 3.63
CA LYS A 224 1.28 13.65 3.93
C LYS A 224 0.88 15.02 4.46
N THR A 225 1.10 15.23 5.75
CA THR A 225 0.57 16.38 6.50
C THR A 225 1.69 17.25 7.06
N VAL A 226 1.57 18.56 6.88
CA VAL A 226 2.46 19.54 7.50
C VAL A 226 1.67 20.40 8.48
N ILE A 227 2.19 20.54 9.71
CA ILE A 227 1.61 21.40 10.74
C ILE A 227 2.40 22.72 10.76
N VAL A 228 1.73 23.82 10.45
CA VAL A 228 2.30 25.18 10.42
C VAL A 228 1.62 26.08 11.46
N GLY A 229 2.27 27.16 11.84
CA GLY A 229 1.75 28.13 12.80
C GLY A 229 2.87 28.78 13.59
N LYS A 230 2.56 29.91 14.24
CA LYS A 230 3.53 30.68 15.06
C LYS A 230 4.10 29.84 16.22
N PRO A 231 5.24 30.24 16.79
CA PRO A 231 5.69 29.75 18.08
C PRO A 231 4.60 29.86 19.14
N ASN A 232 4.51 28.89 20.02
CA ASN A 232 3.52 28.82 21.10
C ASN A 232 2.03 28.81 20.68
N ALA A 233 1.69 28.64 19.38
CA ALA A 233 0.33 28.44 18.92
C ALA A 233 -0.25 27.07 19.37
N GLY A 234 0.60 26.17 19.89
CA GLY A 234 0.19 24.87 20.43
C GLY A 234 0.37 23.71 19.45
N LYS A 235 1.26 23.82 18.45
CA LYS A 235 1.58 22.75 17.49
C LYS A 235 2.05 21.47 18.18
N SER A 236 3.00 21.58 19.13
CA SER A 236 3.49 20.42 19.89
C SER A 236 2.43 19.80 20.79
N SER A 237 1.54 20.64 21.36
CA SER A 237 0.41 20.14 22.17
C SER A 237 -0.60 19.41 21.30
N LEU A 238 -0.92 19.92 20.11
CA LEU A 238 -1.77 19.24 19.13
C LEU A 238 -1.16 17.89 18.72
N LEU A 239 0.13 17.88 18.36
CA LEU A 239 0.84 16.65 18.01
C LEU A 239 0.77 15.62 19.14
N ASN A 240 0.99 16.02 20.39
CA ASN A 240 0.93 15.14 21.54
C ASN A 240 -0.48 14.56 21.78
N VAL A 241 -1.54 15.34 21.58
CA VAL A 241 -2.92 14.86 21.69
C VAL A 241 -3.23 13.86 20.59
N LEU A 242 -2.87 14.18 19.35
CA LEU A 242 -3.06 13.29 18.21
C LEU A 242 -2.27 11.96 18.34
N LEU A 243 -1.08 12.00 18.95
CA LEU A 243 -0.26 10.82 19.27
C LEU A 243 -0.78 10.04 20.49
N GLY A 244 -1.51 10.70 21.40
CA GLY A 244 -1.93 10.13 22.68
C GLY A 244 -3.18 9.26 22.61
N GLU A 245 -4.05 9.46 21.62
CA GLU A 245 -5.31 8.70 21.50
C GLU A 245 -5.13 7.28 20.96
N GLU A 246 -4.13 7.03 20.13
CA GLU A 246 -3.68 5.69 19.79
C GLU A 246 -2.16 5.70 19.54
N ARG A 247 -1.39 5.19 20.47
CA ARG A 247 0.02 4.86 20.19
C ARG A 247 0.02 3.82 19.07
N ALA A 248 0.14 4.29 17.83
CA ALA A 248 0.51 3.43 16.74
C ALA A 248 1.72 2.62 17.20
N ILE A 249 1.66 1.31 17.04
CA ILE A 249 2.79 0.42 17.25
C ILE A 249 3.88 0.93 16.32
N VAL A 250 4.81 1.72 16.86
CA VAL A 250 6.03 2.11 16.16
C VAL A 250 6.83 0.83 16.01
N THR A 251 6.66 0.12 14.91
CA THR A 251 7.61 -0.90 14.52
C THR A 251 8.85 -0.17 14.04
N GLU A 252 9.87 -0.08 14.90
CA GLU A 252 11.22 0.22 14.49
C GLU A 252 11.66 -0.84 13.49
N ILE A 253 11.46 -0.58 12.21
CA ILE A 253 12.13 -1.37 11.16
C ILE A 253 13.58 -0.88 11.18
N ALA A 254 14.45 -1.66 11.82
CA ALA A 254 15.88 -1.42 11.82
C ALA A 254 16.39 -1.38 10.36
N GLY A 255 16.72 -0.19 9.84
CA GLY A 255 17.30 -0.04 8.50
C GLY A 255 17.04 1.29 7.80
N THR A 256 16.11 2.15 8.26
CA THR A 256 15.78 3.42 7.61
C THR A 256 16.19 4.65 8.44
N THR A 257 17.39 4.62 9.01
CA THR A 257 17.98 5.79 9.66
C THR A 257 18.81 6.57 8.66
N ARG A 258 18.16 7.53 7.98
CA ARG A 258 18.74 8.79 7.47
C ARG A 258 17.74 9.40 6.50
N ASP A 259 16.93 10.31 6.97
CA ASP A 259 16.34 11.46 6.33
C ASP A 259 14.88 11.64 6.80
N VAL A 260 14.60 12.82 7.39
CA VAL A 260 13.32 13.35 7.83
C VAL A 260 12.61 12.51 8.92
N LEU A 261 12.48 13.04 10.11
CA LEU A 261 11.66 12.48 11.18
C LEU A 261 10.18 12.60 10.78
N GLU A 262 9.66 11.56 10.14
CA GLU A 262 8.22 11.42 9.86
C GLU A 262 7.56 10.70 11.04
N GLU A 263 6.52 11.29 11.60
CA GLU A 263 5.68 10.63 12.61
C GLU A 263 4.39 10.18 11.96
N HIS A 264 4.07 8.89 12.16
CA HIS A 264 2.83 8.31 11.69
C HIS A 264 1.80 8.31 12.81
N MET A 265 0.61 8.80 12.51
CA MET A 265 -0.51 8.75 13.45
C MET A 265 -1.77 8.25 12.74
N ASN A 266 -2.64 7.63 13.52
CA ASN A 266 -3.92 7.11 13.03
C ASN A 266 -5.06 7.83 13.73
N LEU A 267 -5.90 8.51 12.96
CA LEU A 267 -7.13 9.16 13.45
C LEU A 267 -8.32 8.36 12.91
N GLN A 268 -8.88 7.46 13.74
CA GLN A 268 -10.04 6.61 13.40
C GLN A 268 -9.96 5.96 12.00
N GLY A 269 -8.80 5.36 11.70
CA GLY A 269 -8.59 4.68 10.41
C GLY A 269 -7.94 5.55 9.33
N ILE A 270 -7.76 6.85 9.54
CA ILE A 270 -7.02 7.74 8.63
C ILE A 270 -5.58 7.86 9.09
N SER A 271 -4.64 7.42 8.26
CA SER A 271 -3.21 7.60 8.53
C SER A 271 -2.76 9.00 8.11
N LEU A 272 -2.19 9.75 9.05
CA LEU A 272 -1.51 11.01 8.78
C LEU A 272 0.01 10.80 8.93
N ASN A 273 0.78 11.22 7.94
CA ASN A 273 2.24 11.24 7.98
C ASN A 273 2.69 12.67 8.23
N ILE A 274 3.04 12.98 9.47
CA ILE A 274 3.48 14.33 9.84
C ILE A 274 4.93 14.52 9.44
N VAL A 275 5.16 15.46 8.54
CA VAL A 275 6.49 15.80 8.03
C VAL A 275 7.09 16.94 8.87
N ASP A 276 8.39 16.84 9.19
CA ASP A 276 9.17 17.86 9.90
C ASP A 276 8.78 18.07 11.37
N THR A 277 8.72 16.97 12.13
CA THR A 277 8.45 17.02 13.58
C THR A 277 9.59 17.66 14.39
N ALA A 278 10.81 17.76 13.84
CA ALA A 278 11.95 18.38 14.51
C ALA A 278 11.71 19.88 14.80
N GLY A 279 11.12 20.63 13.87
CA GLY A 279 10.73 22.03 14.07
C GLY A 279 9.55 22.23 15.04
N ILE A 280 8.86 21.15 15.42
CA ILE A 280 7.71 21.16 16.34
C ILE A 280 8.16 20.86 17.77
N ARG A 281 9.25 20.08 17.95
CA ARG A 281 9.73 19.61 19.27
C ARG A 281 10.79 20.51 19.91
N ASP A 282 11.60 21.21 19.11
CA ASP A 282 12.66 22.08 19.62
C ASP A 282 12.14 23.48 19.95
N THR A 283 12.03 23.77 21.22
CA THR A 283 11.58 25.05 21.81
C THR A 283 12.72 25.89 22.30
N GLU A 284 13.65 26.34 21.45
CA GLU A 284 14.56 27.44 21.83
C GLU A 284 14.99 28.31 20.61
N ASP A 285 14.64 29.52 20.66
CA ASP A 285 14.93 30.84 20.08
C ASP A 285 15.87 31.06 18.86
N VAL A 286 16.54 30.09 18.29
CA VAL A 286 17.51 30.32 17.19
C VAL A 286 17.06 29.78 15.82
N VAL A 287 15.91 29.10 15.74
CA VAL A 287 15.45 28.31 14.54
C VAL A 287 14.28 28.99 13.78
N GLU A 288 13.82 30.18 14.22
CA GLU A 288 12.59 30.82 13.70
C GLU A 288 12.57 31.08 12.19
N LYS A 289 13.66 31.55 11.58
CA LYS A 289 13.71 31.78 10.12
C LYS A 289 13.89 30.49 9.31
N ILE A 290 14.63 29.53 9.86
CA ILE A 290 14.88 28.24 9.20
C ILE A 290 13.58 27.38 9.19
N GLY A 291 12.74 27.51 10.23
CA GLY A 291 11.46 26.80 10.34
C GLY A 291 10.43 27.23 9.29
N VAL A 292 10.30 28.53 9.02
CA VAL A 292 9.35 29.05 8.01
C VAL A 292 9.74 28.65 6.58
N ASP A 293 11.05 28.70 6.25
CA ASP A 293 11.50 28.32 4.90
C ASP A 293 11.44 26.81 4.66
N ARG A 294 11.68 25.98 5.68
CA ARG A 294 11.46 24.53 5.63
C ARG A 294 9.97 24.20 5.53
N ALA A 295 9.12 24.85 6.33
CA ALA A 295 7.68 24.69 6.26
C ALA A 295 7.14 25.07 4.86
N LYS A 296 7.65 26.15 4.25
CA LYS A 296 7.31 26.53 2.86
C LYS A 296 7.74 25.47 1.83
N LYS A 297 8.90 24.83 2.02
CA LYS A 297 9.38 23.77 1.14
C LYS A 297 8.53 22.50 1.30
N ASN A 298 8.30 22.07 2.54
CA ASN A 298 7.54 20.84 2.83
C ASN A 298 6.04 21.00 2.50
N ALA A 299 5.49 22.21 2.63
CA ALA A 299 4.12 22.52 2.23
C ALA A 299 3.89 22.33 0.72
N LYS A 300 4.94 22.44 -0.14
CA LYS A 300 4.79 22.21 -1.58
C LYS A 300 4.40 20.77 -1.92
N ASP A 301 4.93 19.82 -1.15
CA ASP A 301 4.78 18.38 -1.39
C ASP A 301 3.76 17.72 -0.43
N ALA A 302 3.09 18.52 0.41
CA ALA A 302 2.10 18.05 1.36
C ALA A 302 0.72 17.87 0.72
N ASP A 303 0.04 16.77 1.08
CA ASP A 303 -1.37 16.54 0.72
C ASP A 303 -2.31 17.39 1.57
N LEU A 304 -1.90 17.74 2.81
CA LEU A 304 -2.67 18.52 3.77
C LEU A 304 -1.77 19.51 4.53
N ILE A 305 -2.28 20.71 4.73
CA ILE A 305 -1.67 21.71 5.61
C ILE A 305 -2.61 21.96 6.79
N MET A 306 -2.15 21.70 8.01
CA MET A 306 -2.85 22.08 9.24
C MET A 306 -2.24 23.37 9.77
N TYR A 307 -2.97 24.48 9.67
CA TYR A 307 -2.54 25.77 10.18
C TYR A 307 -3.11 26.01 11.58
N VAL A 308 -2.23 26.04 12.58
CA VAL A 308 -2.60 26.23 14.00
C VAL A 308 -2.45 27.69 14.40
N ILE A 309 -3.55 28.31 14.83
CA ILE A 309 -3.62 29.69 15.30
C ILE A 309 -3.95 29.69 16.79
N ASP A 310 -3.28 30.54 17.56
CA ASP A 310 -3.65 30.83 18.95
C ASP A 310 -4.88 31.77 18.96
N ALA A 311 -6.05 31.26 19.28
CA ALA A 311 -7.29 32.04 19.31
C ALA A 311 -7.33 33.11 20.43
N SER A 312 -6.40 33.07 21.40
CA SER A 312 -6.27 34.04 22.48
C SER A 312 -5.33 35.20 22.17
N ALA A 313 -4.69 35.22 21.00
CA ALA A 313 -3.71 36.24 20.59
C ALA A 313 -4.13 36.88 19.25
N PRO A 314 -3.78 38.18 19.01
CA PRO A 314 -4.06 38.83 17.74
C PRO A 314 -3.22 38.24 16.60
N LEU A 315 -3.76 38.34 15.36
CA LEU A 315 -3.03 38.02 14.14
C LEU A 315 -1.93 39.07 13.88
N ASP A 316 -0.85 38.64 13.24
CA ASP A 316 0.28 39.48 12.82
C ASP A 316 0.71 39.17 11.36
N GLU A 317 1.80 39.78 10.88
CA GLU A 317 2.32 39.63 9.53
C GLU A 317 2.75 38.19 9.22
N ASN A 318 3.16 37.38 10.21
CA ASN A 318 3.50 35.97 10.01
C ASN A 318 2.26 35.15 9.69
N ASP A 319 1.13 35.47 10.31
CA ASP A 319 -0.15 34.84 9.99
C ASP A 319 -0.60 35.17 8.55
N ASP A 320 -0.36 36.44 8.11
CA ASP A 320 -0.65 36.85 6.74
C ASP A 320 0.16 36.04 5.71
N ASP A 321 1.45 35.80 6.00
CA ASP A 321 2.33 34.99 5.15
C ASP A 321 1.87 33.51 5.07
N ILE A 322 1.46 32.93 6.19
CA ILE A 322 0.94 31.56 6.23
C ILE A 322 -0.40 31.48 5.47
N MET A 323 -1.28 32.45 5.65
CA MET A 323 -2.58 32.50 4.92
C MET A 323 -2.39 32.59 3.41
N ARG A 324 -1.38 33.34 2.92
CA ARG A 324 -1.01 33.34 1.48
C ARG A 324 -0.46 31.98 1.04
N MET A 325 0.33 31.34 1.88
CA MET A 325 0.94 30.03 1.55
C MET A 325 -0.08 28.91 1.39
N ILE A 326 -1.14 28.91 2.18
CA ILE A 326 -2.18 27.85 2.14
C ILE A 326 -3.23 28.10 1.05
N TYR A 327 -3.21 29.23 0.37
CA TYR A 327 -4.15 29.57 -0.70
C TYR A 327 -4.03 28.57 -1.87
N GLY A 328 -5.19 28.08 -2.34
CA GLY A 328 -5.27 27.11 -3.43
C GLY A 328 -4.79 25.69 -3.07
N ARG A 329 -4.60 25.39 -1.77
CA ARG A 329 -4.17 24.09 -1.26
C ARG A 329 -5.22 23.47 -0.34
N LYS A 330 -5.18 22.14 -0.20
CA LYS A 330 -5.97 21.46 0.84
C LYS A 330 -5.41 21.86 2.22
N ALA A 331 -6.15 22.67 2.95
CA ALA A 331 -5.74 23.17 4.24
C ALA A 331 -6.90 23.20 5.24
N ILE A 332 -6.57 23.02 6.53
CA ILE A 332 -7.47 23.17 7.67
C ILE A 332 -6.86 24.21 8.60
N ILE A 333 -7.64 25.22 9.00
CA ILE A 333 -7.26 26.21 9.99
C ILE A 333 -7.80 25.75 11.34
N LEU A 334 -6.90 25.57 12.31
CA LEU A 334 -7.20 25.13 13.67
C LEU A 334 -7.07 26.32 14.63
N LEU A 335 -8.19 26.82 15.13
CA LEU A 335 -8.23 27.86 16.18
C LEU A 335 -8.02 27.18 17.53
N ASN A 336 -6.78 27.14 17.97
CA ASN A 336 -6.38 26.45 19.19
C ASN A 336 -6.53 27.34 20.42
N LYS A 337 -6.52 26.71 21.60
CA LYS A 337 -6.73 27.32 22.92
C LYS A 337 -8.15 27.84 23.11
N ALA A 338 -9.15 27.18 22.53
CA ALA A 338 -10.57 27.49 22.69
C ALA A 338 -11.06 27.40 24.17
N ASP A 339 -10.23 26.81 25.05
CA ASP A 339 -10.46 26.77 26.50
C ASP A 339 -10.11 28.08 27.23
N LEU A 340 -9.48 29.04 26.55
CA LEU A 340 -9.12 30.36 27.06
C LEU A 340 -10.12 31.42 26.57
N ASN A 341 -9.95 32.64 27.03
CA ASN A 341 -10.69 33.79 26.49
C ASN A 341 -10.22 34.05 25.06
N THR A 342 -11.01 33.61 24.08
CA THR A 342 -10.71 33.77 22.65
C THR A 342 -11.05 35.20 22.20
N ILE A 343 -10.14 35.78 21.41
CA ILE A 343 -10.32 37.10 20.75
C ILE A 343 -10.49 36.95 19.23
N LEU A 344 -10.24 35.76 18.70
CA LEU A 344 -10.39 35.42 17.29
C LEU A 344 -11.48 34.36 17.11
N GLY A 345 -12.47 34.66 16.26
CA GLY A 345 -13.52 33.72 15.86
C GLY A 345 -13.39 33.28 14.41
N LYS A 346 -14.21 32.28 14.02
CA LYS A 346 -14.24 31.75 12.64
C LYS A 346 -14.50 32.85 11.59
N ASP A 347 -15.40 33.80 11.88
CA ASP A 347 -15.77 34.87 10.94
C ASP A 347 -14.65 35.88 10.74
N GLU A 348 -13.88 36.22 11.80
CA GLU A 348 -12.72 37.10 11.72
C GLU A 348 -11.62 36.49 10.87
N ILE A 349 -11.34 35.19 11.04
CA ILE A 349 -10.38 34.45 10.23
C ILE A 349 -10.82 34.39 8.76
N LYS A 350 -12.10 34.11 8.49
CA LYS A 350 -12.62 34.13 7.11
C LYS A 350 -12.44 35.49 6.46
N LYS A 351 -12.80 36.55 7.18
CA LYS A 351 -12.66 37.93 6.67
C LYS A 351 -11.20 38.25 6.36
N LYS A 352 -10.28 37.97 7.30
CA LYS A 352 -8.85 38.23 7.14
C LYS A 352 -8.25 37.43 5.97
N TYR A 353 -8.62 36.16 5.86
CA TYR A 353 -8.18 35.28 4.78
C TYR A 353 -8.64 35.80 3.41
N SER A 354 -9.90 36.27 3.30
CA SER A 354 -10.43 36.88 2.07
C SER A 354 -9.69 38.14 1.69
N GLU A 355 -9.46 39.04 2.66
CA GLU A 355 -8.73 40.30 2.44
C GLU A 355 -7.31 40.06 1.94
N ILE A 356 -6.57 39.09 2.53
CA ILE A 356 -5.20 38.77 2.17
C ILE A 356 -5.09 38.17 0.77
N ASN A 357 -6.02 37.29 0.41
CA ASN A 357 -5.99 36.55 -0.86
C ASN A 357 -6.88 37.16 -1.94
N GLN A 358 -7.51 38.31 -1.68
CA GLN A 358 -8.38 39.06 -2.60
C GLN A 358 -9.53 38.18 -3.17
N LEU A 359 -10.16 37.37 -2.29
CA LEU A 359 -11.18 36.41 -2.68
C LEU A 359 -12.53 37.07 -2.94
N GLU A 360 -13.24 36.55 -3.94
CA GLU A 360 -14.64 36.87 -4.22
C GLU A 360 -15.59 35.97 -3.41
N SER A 361 -16.86 36.27 -3.37
CA SER A 361 -17.86 35.58 -2.53
C SER A 361 -18.12 34.11 -2.92
N CYS A 362 -17.60 33.64 -4.03
CA CYS A 362 -17.76 32.27 -4.54
C CYS A 362 -16.51 31.38 -4.35
N ASP A 363 -15.44 31.89 -3.75
CA ASP A 363 -14.21 31.12 -3.58
C ASP A 363 -14.31 30.10 -2.46
N ILE A 364 -13.54 29.00 -2.60
CA ILE A 364 -13.50 27.92 -1.61
C ILE A 364 -12.58 28.32 -0.44
N PHE A 365 -13.14 28.30 0.76
CA PHE A 365 -12.41 28.58 1.99
C PHE A 365 -11.86 27.29 2.60
N PRO A 366 -10.68 27.32 3.27
CA PRO A 366 -10.23 26.24 4.12
C PRO A 366 -11.22 26.00 5.26
N ALA A 367 -11.38 24.76 5.69
CA ALA A 367 -12.18 24.45 6.88
C ALA A 367 -11.57 25.11 8.12
N ILE A 368 -12.41 25.70 8.98
CA ILE A 368 -11.96 26.37 10.21
C ILE A 368 -12.59 25.65 11.41
N ILE A 369 -11.73 25.08 12.27
CA ILE A 369 -12.16 24.26 13.40
C ILE A 369 -11.62 24.88 14.69
N GLU A 370 -12.48 25.00 15.70
CA GLU A 370 -12.09 25.43 17.05
C GLU A 370 -11.64 24.20 17.85
N ILE A 371 -10.42 24.26 18.40
CA ILE A 371 -9.84 23.16 19.16
C ILE A 371 -9.25 23.64 20.49
N SER A 372 -9.22 22.75 21.46
CA SER A 372 -8.32 22.86 22.61
C SER A 372 -7.40 21.64 22.65
N ALA A 373 -6.17 21.83 22.19
CA ALA A 373 -5.17 20.79 22.24
C ALA A 373 -4.85 20.33 23.68
N LYS A 374 -5.18 21.14 24.69
CA LYS A 374 -5.01 20.78 26.10
C LYS A 374 -6.09 19.80 26.58
N ASN A 375 -7.31 19.96 26.12
CA ASN A 375 -8.49 19.25 26.61
C ASN A 375 -9.01 18.19 25.61
N GLY A 376 -8.42 18.05 24.42
CA GLY A 376 -8.90 17.16 23.34
C GLY A 376 -10.20 17.64 22.66
N GLN A 377 -10.66 18.87 22.93
CA GLN A 377 -11.87 19.42 22.34
C GLN A 377 -11.65 19.70 20.83
N GLY A 378 -12.65 19.41 19.98
CA GLY A 378 -12.64 19.69 18.56
C GLY A 378 -11.92 18.63 17.70
N ILE A 379 -11.28 17.60 18.30
CA ILE A 379 -10.61 16.55 17.55
C ILE A 379 -11.60 15.73 16.71
N GLY A 380 -12.78 15.42 17.23
CA GLY A 380 -13.83 14.71 16.46
C GLY A 380 -14.32 15.50 15.23
N GLU A 381 -14.39 16.87 15.32
CA GLU A 381 -14.70 17.73 14.17
C GLU A 381 -13.57 17.69 13.14
N LEU A 382 -12.30 17.66 13.58
CA LEU A 382 -11.15 17.52 12.72
C LEU A 382 -11.18 16.17 11.95
N GLU A 383 -11.47 15.08 12.65
CA GLU A 383 -11.59 13.75 12.05
C GLU A 383 -12.69 13.71 10.97
N GLN A 384 -13.87 14.25 11.28
CA GLN A 384 -14.96 14.30 10.32
C GLN A 384 -14.62 15.16 9.10
N THR A 385 -13.98 16.32 9.31
CA THR A 385 -13.53 17.20 8.23
C THR A 385 -12.51 16.52 7.33
N LEU A 386 -11.56 15.74 7.90
CA LEU A 386 -10.59 14.96 7.13
C LEU A 386 -11.29 13.89 6.27
N LYS A 387 -12.28 13.18 6.83
CA LYS A 387 -13.06 12.19 6.07
C LYS A 387 -13.78 12.83 4.89
N GLU A 388 -14.41 13.98 5.10
CA GLU A 388 -15.13 14.70 4.04
C GLU A 388 -14.17 15.24 2.97
N MET A 389 -13.03 15.79 3.38
CA MET A 389 -12.06 16.43 2.48
C MET A 389 -11.30 15.45 1.57
N PHE A 390 -10.96 14.26 2.10
CA PHE A 390 -10.11 13.31 1.38
C PHE A 390 -10.85 12.11 0.82
N PHE A 391 -12.01 11.79 1.37
CA PHE A 391 -12.73 10.58 0.99
C PHE A 391 -14.19 10.86 0.60
N GLU A 392 -14.54 12.13 0.35
CA GLU A 392 -15.90 12.60 -0.03
C GLU A 392 -17.04 12.01 0.80
N GLY A 393 -16.78 11.59 2.03
CA GLY A 393 -17.74 10.86 2.86
C GLY A 393 -18.12 9.47 2.31
N LYS A 394 -17.53 9.06 1.19
CA LYS A 394 -17.91 7.86 0.41
C LYS A 394 -17.00 6.67 0.63
N ILE A 395 -16.14 6.63 1.64
CA ILE A 395 -15.55 5.34 1.97
C ILE A 395 -16.69 4.45 2.48
N SER A 396 -17.49 3.96 1.53
CA SER A 396 -18.39 2.86 1.77
C SER A 396 -17.56 1.60 1.61
N PHE A 397 -17.55 0.75 2.61
CA PHE A 397 -16.89 -0.56 2.60
C PHE A 397 -17.58 -1.56 1.65
N ASN A 398 -18.37 -1.08 0.69
CA ASN A 398 -19.08 -1.86 -0.30
C ASN A 398 -18.15 -2.09 -1.48
N ASP A 399 -17.42 -3.21 -1.49
CA ASP A 399 -16.72 -3.85 -2.63
C ASP A 399 -16.01 -2.95 -3.67
N GLU A 400 -15.76 -1.67 -3.35
CA GLU A 400 -15.08 -0.72 -4.23
C GLU A 400 -13.58 -1.09 -4.34
N ILE A 401 -13.08 -1.11 -5.58
CA ILE A 401 -11.69 -1.46 -5.87
C ILE A 401 -10.86 -0.18 -5.85
N TYR A 402 -9.94 -0.05 -4.90
CA TYR A 402 -8.97 1.05 -4.85
C TYR A 402 -7.64 0.62 -5.47
N ILE A 403 -7.14 1.41 -6.39
CA ILE A 403 -5.83 1.19 -7.00
C ILE A 403 -4.77 1.86 -6.13
N THR A 404 -4.01 1.06 -5.40
CA THR A 404 -3.00 1.53 -4.42
C THR A 404 -1.57 1.52 -4.96
N ASN A 405 -1.35 0.92 -6.14
CA ASN A 405 -0.03 0.71 -6.72
C ASN A 405 0.18 1.59 -7.95
N VAL A 406 1.31 2.33 -7.98
CA VAL A 406 1.68 3.22 -9.10
C VAL A 406 1.84 2.42 -10.40
N ARG A 407 2.36 1.19 -10.35
CA ARG A 407 2.49 0.30 -11.51
C ARG A 407 1.13 0.01 -12.14
N HIS A 408 0.12 -0.32 -11.31
CA HIS A 408 -1.25 -0.54 -11.78
C HIS A 408 -1.84 0.73 -12.40
N LYS A 409 -1.65 1.91 -11.76
CA LYS A 409 -2.09 3.21 -12.28
C LYS A 409 -1.51 3.47 -13.67
N THR A 410 -0.22 3.22 -13.85
CA THR A 410 0.48 3.41 -15.14
C THR A 410 -0.09 2.49 -16.21
N ALA A 411 -0.20 1.20 -15.91
CA ALA A 411 -0.75 0.21 -16.86
C ALA A 411 -2.21 0.50 -17.24
N LEU A 412 -3.07 0.88 -16.27
CA LEU A 412 -4.44 1.30 -16.54
C LEU A 412 -4.53 2.54 -17.41
N ASN A 413 -3.64 3.54 -17.20
CA ASN A 413 -3.60 4.74 -18.01
C ASN A 413 -3.13 4.44 -19.43
N ASN A 414 -2.10 3.60 -19.59
CA ASN A 414 -1.62 3.19 -20.92
C ASN A 414 -2.70 2.42 -21.69
N ALA A 415 -3.40 1.49 -21.04
CA ALA A 415 -4.51 0.76 -21.62
C ALA A 415 -5.67 1.70 -22.02
N TYR A 416 -5.98 2.70 -21.19
CA TYR A 416 -6.99 3.71 -21.51
C TYR A 416 -6.61 4.54 -22.76
N GLU A 417 -5.35 4.98 -22.86
CA GLU A 417 -4.87 5.74 -24.03
C GLU A 417 -4.82 4.85 -25.29
N ALA A 418 -4.52 3.56 -25.18
CA ALA A 418 -4.59 2.61 -26.29
C ALA A 418 -6.04 2.45 -26.79
N LEU A 419 -7.01 2.20 -25.88
CA LEU A 419 -8.42 2.13 -26.26
C LEU A 419 -8.96 3.44 -26.86
N LYS A 420 -8.45 4.58 -26.42
CA LYS A 420 -8.79 5.88 -27.00
C LYS A 420 -8.33 6.00 -28.46
N LYS A 421 -7.14 5.47 -28.79
CA LYS A 421 -6.67 5.40 -30.18
C LYS A 421 -7.55 4.48 -31.03
N VAL A 422 -8.00 3.34 -30.49
CA VAL A 422 -8.98 2.47 -31.16
C VAL A 422 -10.22 3.29 -31.53
N LYS A 423 -10.79 4.04 -30.58
CA LYS A 423 -11.95 4.90 -30.84
C LYS A 423 -11.67 5.95 -31.91
N GLU A 424 -10.54 6.65 -31.80
CA GLU A 424 -10.13 7.67 -32.83
C GLU A 424 -9.99 7.04 -34.20
N SER A 425 -9.46 5.83 -34.33
CA SER A 425 -9.35 5.10 -35.61
C SER A 425 -10.70 4.71 -36.16
N ILE A 426 -11.66 4.32 -35.32
CA ILE A 426 -13.06 4.03 -35.72
C ILE A 426 -13.73 5.34 -36.24
N ASP A 427 -13.62 6.43 -35.48
CA ASP A 427 -14.21 7.74 -35.84
C ASP A 427 -13.66 8.28 -37.17
N MET A 428 -12.40 7.98 -37.50
CA MET A 428 -11.73 8.35 -38.75
C MET A 428 -12.06 7.41 -39.91
N GLY A 429 -12.78 6.29 -39.65
CA GLY A 429 -13.07 5.26 -40.66
C GLY A 429 -11.83 4.57 -41.20
N MET A 430 -10.83 4.35 -40.31
CA MET A 430 -9.60 3.63 -40.67
C MET A 430 -9.89 2.14 -40.88
N PRO A 431 -9.06 1.42 -41.67
CA PRO A 431 -9.17 -0.01 -41.83
C PRO A 431 -9.06 -0.77 -40.45
N GLU A 432 -9.74 -1.89 -40.36
CA GLU A 432 -9.91 -2.64 -39.12
C GLU A 432 -8.60 -3.25 -38.54
N ASP A 433 -7.58 -3.45 -39.40
CA ASP A 433 -6.25 -3.88 -38.99
C ASP A 433 -5.58 -2.90 -38.02
N PHE A 434 -5.93 -1.59 -38.14
CA PHE A 434 -5.44 -0.57 -37.19
C PHE A 434 -6.04 -0.76 -35.79
N TYR A 435 -7.30 -1.24 -35.69
CA TYR A 435 -7.94 -1.46 -34.39
C TYR A 435 -7.27 -2.59 -33.60
N SER A 436 -6.84 -3.68 -34.27
CA SER A 436 -6.25 -4.84 -33.61
C SER A 436 -4.92 -4.51 -32.95
N ILE A 437 -4.12 -3.60 -33.53
CA ILE A 437 -2.83 -3.17 -32.95
C ILE A 437 -3.05 -2.49 -31.60
N ASP A 438 -3.89 -1.44 -31.56
CA ASP A 438 -4.13 -0.68 -30.34
C ASP A 438 -4.95 -1.49 -29.31
N LEU A 439 -5.82 -2.42 -29.75
CA LEU A 439 -6.50 -3.38 -28.86
C LEU A 439 -5.48 -4.31 -28.17
N MET A 440 -4.49 -4.80 -28.93
CA MET A 440 -3.44 -5.66 -28.35
C MET A 440 -2.53 -4.89 -27.41
N ASP A 441 -2.20 -3.64 -27.68
CA ASP A 441 -1.49 -2.76 -26.77
C ASP A 441 -2.24 -2.65 -25.42
N ALA A 442 -3.56 -2.39 -25.47
CA ALA A 442 -4.38 -2.34 -24.26
C ALA A 442 -4.43 -3.69 -23.53
N TYR A 443 -4.51 -4.80 -24.27
CA TYR A 443 -4.51 -6.16 -23.71
C TYR A 443 -3.20 -6.47 -22.98
N GLU A 444 -2.04 -6.12 -23.52
CA GLU A 444 -0.73 -6.34 -22.94
C GLU A 444 -0.52 -5.49 -21.69
N GLU A 445 -0.87 -4.19 -21.75
CA GLU A 445 -0.78 -3.30 -20.58
C GLU A 445 -1.62 -3.80 -19.41
N LEU A 446 -2.86 -4.23 -19.66
CA LEU A 446 -3.71 -4.82 -18.65
C LEU A 446 -3.13 -6.15 -18.11
N GLY A 447 -2.53 -6.98 -18.98
CA GLY A 447 -1.86 -8.21 -18.59
C GLY A 447 -0.66 -7.98 -17.69
N SER A 448 -0.01 -6.83 -17.82
CA SER A 448 1.11 -6.44 -16.94
C SER A 448 0.67 -6.30 -15.47
N ILE A 449 -0.58 -5.97 -15.19
CA ILE A 449 -1.10 -5.84 -13.82
C ILE A 449 -1.11 -7.20 -13.12
N THR A 450 -1.57 -8.24 -13.81
CA THR A 450 -1.66 -9.62 -13.30
C THR A 450 -0.35 -10.41 -13.42
N GLY A 451 0.62 -9.88 -14.17
CA GLY A 451 1.93 -10.50 -14.35
C GLY A 451 2.03 -11.47 -15.53
N GLU A 452 1.05 -11.47 -16.44
CA GLU A 452 1.02 -12.40 -17.58
C GLU A 452 1.97 -11.98 -18.72
N THR A 453 2.32 -10.69 -18.79
CA THR A 453 3.15 -10.11 -19.87
C THR A 453 4.47 -9.52 -19.36
N ILE A 454 4.88 -9.84 -18.12
CA ILE A 454 6.04 -9.23 -17.46
C ILE A 454 7.28 -10.11 -17.60
N GLY A 455 8.43 -9.48 -17.89
CA GLY A 455 9.74 -10.14 -17.89
C GLY A 455 10.28 -10.45 -16.47
N GLU A 456 11.17 -11.43 -16.37
CA GLU A 456 11.77 -11.89 -15.10
C GLU A 456 12.47 -10.76 -14.31
N ASP A 457 13.10 -9.81 -14.97
CA ASP A 457 13.81 -8.72 -14.29
C ASP A 457 12.89 -7.85 -13.44
N LEU A 458 11.69 -7.50 -13.97
CA LEU A 458 10.69 -6.71 -13.24
C LEU A 458 10.09 -7.52 -12.09
N VAL A 459 9.83 -8.82 -12.31
CA VAL A 459 9.36 -9.73 -11.25
C VAL A 459 10.38 -9.75 -10.10
N ASN A 460 11.67 -9.90 -10.41
CA ASN A 460 12.74 -9.90 -9.42
C ASN A 460 12.84 -8.57 -8.68
N GLU A 461 12.69 -7.43 -9.36
CA GLU A 461 12.70 -6.12 -8.72
C GLU A 461 11.53 -5.96 -7.74
N ILE A 462 10.32 -6.36 -8.13
CA ILE A 462 9.13 -6.29 -7.27
C ILE A 462 9.35 -7.08 -5.98
N PHE A 463 9.76 -8.35 -6.09
CA PHE A 463 9.94 -9.23 -4.93
C PHE A 463 11.15 -8.85 -4.06
N SER A 464 12.17 -8.19 -4.60
CA SER A 464 13.31 -7.69 -3.81
C SER A 464 12.92 -6.70 -2.71
N LYS A 465 11.77 -6.05 -2.84
CA LYS A 465 11.22 -5.08 -1.87
C LYS A 465 10.43 -5.73 -0.74
N PHE A 466 10.22 -7.04 -0.79
CA PHE A 466 9.48 -7.79 0.23
C PHE A 466 10.36 -8.14 1.44
N CYS A 467 9.69 -8.44 2.56
CA CYS A 467 10.38 -8.93 3.74
C CYS A 467 10.94 -10.34 3.54
N MET A 468 12.07 -10.65 4.21
CA MET A 468 12.59 -12.03 4.31
C MET A 468 11.58 -12.94 5.01
N GLY A 469 11.43 -14.17 4.49
CA GLY A 469 10.49 -15.16 5.06
C GLY A 469 9.04 -15.07 4.52
N LYS A 470 8.84 -14.22 3.50
CA LYS A 470 7.57 -14.10 2.74
C LYS A 470 7.79 -14.33 1.25
#